data_173512bda968650f128e6aba29b5aa83
#
_entry.id   173512bda968650f128e6aba29b5aa83
#
_cell.length_a   1.000
_cell.length_b   1.000
_cell.length_c   1.000
_cell.angle_alpha   90.00
_cell.angle_beta   90.00
_cell.angle_gamma   90.00
#
_symmetry.space_group_name_H-M   'P 1'
#
loop_
_entity.id
_entity.type
_entity.pdbx_description
1 polymer ?
#
loop_
_entity_poly.entity_id
_entity_poly.type
_entity_poly.pdbx_seq_one_letter_code
_entity_poly.pdbx_strand_id
1 'polypeptide(L)'
;MDQNQDNLAVASSTAITLCGKSWTAYVGITIRLLILLGLAIAAIYWQPTYWHVTALILLLALLFVGYQIALLRSYRLYYDDAGVWIYSGVLPWKRGVAGVKWRDLDEATFHNSFWSWISRSYTVQLKHRFTKASEIVEANMADGKQVVITINQQQQQYIRQSGVI
;
A
#
# COMPACT_ATOMS: atom_id res chain seq x y z
N MET A 1 30.25 -6.25 -13.70
CA MET A 1 29.30 -6.37 -12.60
C MET A 1 28.43 -5.11 -12.43
N ASP A 2 28.69 -4.06 -13.19
CA ASP A 2 28.08 -2.71 -13.03
C ASP A 2 26.85 -2.42 -13.90
N GLN A 3 26.65 -3.11 -15.03
CA GLN A 3 25.50 -2.86 -15.91
C GLN A 3 24.13 -3.08 -15.26
N ASN A 4 24.04 -3.94 -14.25
CA ASN A 4 22.77 -4.21 -13.57
C ASN A 4 22.41 -3.10 -12.56
N GLN A 5 23.40 -2.40 -12.02
CA GLN A 5 23.18 -1.25 -11.13
C GLN A 5 22.81 0.00 -11.92
N ASP A 6 23.43 0.21 -13.08
CA ASP A 6 23.10 1.33 -13.96
C ASP A 6 21.69 1.24 -14.55
N ASN A 7 21.25 0.02 -14.90
CA ASN A 7 19.90 -0.21 -15.37
C ASN A 7 18.83 -0.01 -14.27
N LEU A 8 19.16 -0.34 -13.01
CA LEU A 8 18.28 -0.05 -11.86
C LEU A 8 18.24 1.44 -11.53
N ALA A 9 19.35 2.15 -11.70
CA ALA A 9 19.42 3.60 -11.48
C ALA A 9 18.66 4.38 -12.56
N VAL A 10 18.75 3.95 -13.82
CA VAL A 10 18.01 4.57 -14.95
C VAL A 10 16.51 4.29 -14.82
N ALA A 11 16.10 3.07 -14.42
CA ALA A 11 14.69 2.75 -14.17
C ALA A 11 14.10 3.54 -12.98
N SER A 12 14.92 3.95 -12.01
CA SER A 12 14.48 4.77 -10.88
C SER A 12 14.34 6.26 -11.20
N SER A 13 14.92 6.72 -12.30
CA SER A 13 14.91 8.15 -12.69
C SER A 13 13.61 8.60 -13.36
N THR A 14 12.81 7.67 -13.90
CA THR A 14 11.53 7.95 -14.57
C THR A 14 10.30 7.57 -13.73
N ALA A 15 10.49 6.94 -12.56
CA ALA A 15 9.40 6.49 -11.72
C ALA A 15 8.66 7.66 -11.05
N ILE A 16 7.39 7.83 -11.36
CA ILE A 16 6.50 8.84 -10.78
C ILE A 16 5.62 8.20 -9.72
N THR A 17 5.78 8.61 -8.46
CA THR A 17 4.95 8.13 -7.35
C THR A 17 3.56 8.75 -7.45
N LEU A 18 2.53 7.91 -7.47
CA LEU A 18 1.13 8.31 -7.54
C LEU A 18 0.53 8.54 -6.15
N CYS A 19 0.55 7.52 -5.31
CA CYS A 19 -0.02 7.59 -3.97
C CYS A 19 0.54 6.51 -3.04
N GLY A 20 0.21 6.65 -1.76
CA GLY A 20 0.40 5.65 -0.71
C GLY A 20 -0.91 5.28 -0.03
N LYS A 21 -0.82 4.62 1.12
CA LYS A 21 -1.99 4.31 1.95
C LYS A 21 -2.60 5.58 2.54
N SER A 22 -3.92 5.64 2.55
CA SER A 22 -4.69 6.73 3.16
C SER A 22 -4.65 6.66 4.69
N TRP A 23 -5.00 7.75 5.35
CA TRP A 23 -5.14 7.82 6.81
C TRP A 23 -6.12 6.77 7.37
N THR A 24 -7.14 6.36 6.62
CA THR A 24 -8.11 5.34 7.03
C THR A 24 -7.47 3.97 7.26
N ALA A 25 -6.36 3.66 6.59
CA ALA A 25 -5.61 2.44 6.83
C ALA A 25 -5.07 2.36 8.27
N TYR A 26 -4.82 3.51 8.90
CA TYR A 26 -4.31 3.59 10.27
C TYR A 26 -5.41 3.49 11.33
N VAL A 27 -6.67 3.77 10.98
CA VAL A 27 -7.82 3.77 11.93
C VAL A 27 -7.95 2.42 12.63
N GLY A 28 -7.87 1.33 11.88
CA GLY A 28 -7.94 -0.01 12.47
C GLY A 28 -6.81 -0.31 13.47
N ILE A 29 -5.61 0.19 13.20
CA ILE A 29 -4.46 0.04 14.09
C ILE A 29 -4.65 0.89 15.35
N THR A 30 -5.12 2.12 15.20
CA THR A 30 -5.38 3.04 16.32
C THR A 30 -6.46 2.49 17.25
N ILE A 31 -7.55 1.94 16.71
CA ILE A 31 -8.61 1.31 17.51
C ILE A 31 -8.06 0.13 18.30
N ARG A 32 -7.28 -0.76 17.66
CA ARG A 32 -6.64 -1.90 18.36
C ARG A 32 -5.71 -1.43 19.48
N LEU A 33 -4.93 -0.38 19.23
CA LEU A 33 -4.04 0.20 20.24
C LEU A 33 -4.83 0.73 21.44
N LEU A 34 -5.93 1.45 21.21
CA LEU A 34 -6.79 1.99 22.28
C LEU A 34 -7.42 0.86 23.12
N ILE A 35 -7.89 -0.21 22.47
CA ILE A 35 -8.43 -1.37 23.16
C ILE A 35 -7.35 -2.03 24.03
N LEU A 36 -6.16 -2.25 23.49
CA LEU A 36 -5.05 -2.86 24.23
C LEU A 36 -4.62 -2.00 25.41
N LEU A 37 -4.58 -0.69 25.24
CA LEU A 37 -4.26 0.25 26.33
C LEU A 37 -5.32 0.21 27.42
N GLY A 38 -6.61 0.21 27.06
CA GLY A 38 -7.71 0.11 28.00
C GLY A 38 -7.67 -1.21 28.81
N LEU A 39 -7.40 -2.33 28.15
CA LEU A 39 -7.24 -3.63 28.80
C LEU A 39 -6.00 -3.65 29.74
N ALA A 40 -4.90 -3.05 29.34
CA ALA A 40 -3.71 -2.96 30.18
C ALA A 40 -3.96 -2.12 31.45
N ILE A 41 -4.65 -1.00 31.33
CA ILE A 41 -5.04 -0.16 32.49
C ILE A 41 -5.98 -0.96 33.42
N ALA A 42 -6.99 -1.64 32.87
CA ALA A 42 -7.92 -2.45 33.66
C ALA A 42 -7.19 -3.59 34.39
N ALA A 43 -6.22 -4.25 33.73
CA ALA A 43 -5.45 -5.33 34.34
C ALA A 43 -4.57 -4.83 35.52
N ILE A 44 -3.94 -3.67 35.38
CA ILE A 44 -3.15 -3.07 36.46
C ILE A 44 -4.05 -2.68 37.64
N TYR A 45 -5.26 -2.16 37.36
CA TYR A 45 -6.20 -1.79 38.40
C TYR A 45 -6.73 -3.01 39.19
N TRP A 46 -6.97 -4.11 38.47
CA TRP A 46 -7.50 -5.33 39.11
C TRP A 46 -6.45 -6.11 39.89
N GLN A 47 -5.21 -6.22 39.37
CA GLN A 47 -4.12 -6.96 40.01
C GLN A 47 -2.78 -6.22 39.92
N PRO A 48 -2.53 -5.27 40.81
CA PRO A 48 -1.32 -4.47 40.77
C PRO A 48 -0.02 -5.27 41.00
N THR A 49 -0.11 -6.48 41.57
CA THR A 49 1.06 -7.34 41.82
C THR A 49 1.76 -7.76 40.53
N TYR A 50 1.03 -7.89 39.41
CA TYR A 50 1.58 -8.38 38.12
C TYR A 50 1.86 -7.26 37.11
N TRP A 51 2.07 -6.03 37.57
CA TRP A 51 2.30 -4.86 36.69
C TRP A 51 3.48 -5.07 35.70
N HIS A 52 4.54 -5.80 36.09
CA HIS A 52 5.67 -6.11 35.22
C HIS A 52 5.25 -6.94 33.99
N VAL A 53 4.39 -7.94 34.18
CA VAL A 53 3.88 -8.77 33.09
C VAL A 53 3.00 -7.95 32.15
N THR A 54 2.13 -7.11 32.70
CA THR A 54 1.30 -6.19 31.91
C THR A 54 2.15 -5.19 31.11
N ALA A 55 3.20 -4.64 31.73
CA ALA A 55 4.14 -3.75 31.06
C ALA A 55 4.88 -4.43 29.93
N LEU A 56 5.32 -5.68 30.10
CA LEU A 56 5.97 -6.47 29.04
C LEU A 56 5.03 -6.70 27.86
N ILE A 57 3.80 -7.12 28.12
CA ILE A 57 2.78 -7.35 27.09
C ILE A 57 2.50 -6.05 26.33
N LEU A 58 2.37 -4.93 27.04
CA LEU A 58 2.14 -3.63 26.43
C LEU A 58 3.32 -3.20 25.54
N LEU A 59 4.55 -3.43 25.98
CA LEU A 59 5.75 -3.16 25.19
C LEU A 59 5.76 -3.95 23.87
N LEU A 60 5.48 -5.25 23.93
CA LEU A 60 5.39 -6.10 22.75
C LEU A 60 4.27 -5.65 21.79
N ALA A 61 3.12 -5.26 22.34
CA ALA A 61 2.00 -4.72 21.56
C ALA A 61 2.38 -3.41 20.86
N LEU A 62 3.08 -2.51 21.53
CA LEU A 62 3.58 -1.25 20.94
C LEU A 62 4.59 -1.50 19.82
N LEU A 63 5.52 -2.43 19.98
CA LEU A 63 6.45 -2.84 18.94
C LEU A 63 5.73 -3.40 17.72
N PHE A 64 4.70 -4.24 17.93
CA PHE A 64 3.87 -4.78 16.86
C PHE A 64 3.09 -3.68 16.12
N VAL A 65 2.50 -2.73 16.84
CA VAL A 65 1.81 -1.58 16.26
C VAL A 65 2.78 -0.71 15.46
N GLY A 66 3.97 -0.44 15.99
CA GLY A 66 5.02 0.29 15.29
C GLY A 66 5.41 -0.37 13.98
N TYR A 67 5.57 -1.69 13.98
CA TYR A 67 5.82 -2.47 12.76
C TYR A 67 4.67 -2.34 11.74
N GLN A 68 3.40 -2.43 12.17
CA GLN A 68 2.24 -2.27 11.30
C GLN A 68 2.19 -0.88 10.66
N ILE A 69 2.48 0.17 11.42
CA ILE A 69 2.54 1.54 10.91
C ILE A 69 3.67 1.68 9.88
N ALA A 70 4.85 1.14 10.17
CA ALA A 70 5.97 1.15 9.24
C ALA A 70 5.62 0.39 7.94
N LEU A 71 4.92 -0.75 8.04
CA LEU A 71 4.44 -1.51 6.90
C LEU A 71 3.49 -0.68 6.03
N LEU A 72 2.49 -0.03 6.62
CA LEU A 72 1.55 0.82 5.86
C LEU A 72 2.26 1.99 5.17
N ARG A 73 3.27 2.59 5.81
CA ARG A 73 4.06 3.68 5.22
C ARG A 73 4.96 3.22 4.09
N SER A 74 5.27 1.93 4.01
CA SER A 74 6.11 1.39 2.92
C SER A 74 5.35 1.22 1.61
N TYR A 75 4.00 1.16 1.65
CA TYR A 75 3.21 1.03 0.43
C TYR A 75 3.30 2.28 -0.43
N ARG A 76 3.75 2.09 -1.68
CA ARG A 76 3.83 3.15 -2.68
C ARG A 76 3.40 2.61 -4.03
N LEU A 77 2.42 3.24 -4.62
CA LEU A 77 2.00 3.01 -6.00
C LEU A 77 2.72 4.02 -6.87
N TYR A 78 3.40 3.54 -7.90
CA TYR A 78 4.14 4.38 -8.85
C TYR A 78 4.03 3.79 -10.25
N TYR A 79 4.30 4.59 -11.25
CA TYR A 79 4.39 4.13 -12.63
C TYR A 79 5.70 4.62 -13.27
N ASP A 80 6.12 3.92 -14.30
CA ASP A 80 7.25 4.22 -15.14
C ASP A 80 6.90 3.96 -16.62
N ASP A 81 7.89 4.06 -17.50
CA ASP A 81 7.72 3.79 -18.92
C ASP A 81 7.31 2.35 -19.24
N ALA A 82 7.58 1.41 -18.35
CA ALA A 82 7.28 -0.02 -18.54
C ALA A 82 5.89 -0.43 -18.01
N GLY A 83 5.36 0.23 -16.97
CA GLY A 83 4.10 -0.16 -16.37
C GLY A 83 3.76 0.55 -15.06
N VAL A 84 2.82 -0.05 -14.34
CA VAL A 84 2.38 0.40 -13.02
C VAL A 84 2.83 -0.61 -11.98
N TRP A 85 3.42 -0.12 -10.89
CA TRP A 85 4.07 -0.92 -9.87
C TRP A 85 3.60 -0.53 -8.48
N ILE A 86 3.50 -1.50 -7.62
CA ILE A 86 3.28 -1.29 -6.20
C ILE A 86 4.46 -1.86 -5.41
N TYR A 87 5.07 -1.02 -4.62
CA TYR A 87 6.10 -1.42 -3.67
C TYR A 87 5.47 -1.64 -2.29
N SER A 88 5.83 -2.71 -1.62
CA SER A 88 5.43 -2.99 -0.25
C SER A 88 6.51 -3.76 0.51
N GLY A 89 6.58 -3.54 1.82
CA GLY A 89 7.42 -4.29 2.73
C GLY A 89 8.46 -3.44 3.45
N VAL A 90 8.67 -3.75 4.73
CA VAL A 90 9.66 -3.11 5.61
C VAL A 90 10.86 -4.02 5.82
N LEU A 91 10.59 -5.30 6.06
CA LEU A 91 11.63 -6.28 6.35
C LEU A 91 12.36 -6.69 5.07
N PRO A 92 13.70 -6.83 5.08
CA PRO A 92 14.48 -7.16 3.89
C PRO A 92 13.98 -8.39 3.14
N TRP A 93 13.51 -9.41 3.86
CA TRP A 93 12.98 -10.66 3.30
C TRP A 93 11.50 -10.62 2.94
N LYS A 94 10.78 -9.50 3.21
CA LYS A 94 9.38 -9.29 2.86
C LYS A 94 9.16 -8.11 1.93
N ARG A 95 10.23 -7.54 1.38
CA ARG A 95 10.12 -6.49 0.38
C ARG A 95 9.73 -7.11 -0.95
N GLY A 96 8.72 -6.53 -1.59
CA GLY A 96 8.25 -6.98 -2.89
C GLY A 96 7.79 -5.82 -3.75
N VAL A 97 7.95 -6.00 -5.05
CA VAL A 97 7.38 -5.14 -6.07
C VAL A 97 6.45 -6.02 -6.89
N ALA A 98 5.18 -5.67 -6.91
CA ALA A 98 4.21 -6.26 -7.82
C ALA A 98 3.81 -5.20 -8.83
N GLY A 99 3.54 -5.59 -10.07
CA GLY A 99 3.16 -4.61 -11.08
C GLY A 99 2.57 -5.25 -12.33
N VAL A 100 1.99 -4.38 -13.15
CA VAL A 100 1.41 -4.74 -14.44
C VAL A 100 2.03 -3.84 -15.50
N LYS A 101 2.60 -4.44 -16.54
CA LYS A 101 3.14 -3.70 -17.69
C LYS A 101 2.01 -3.06 -18.48
N TRP A 102 2.27 -1.92 -19.10
CA TRP A 102 1.27 -1.20 -19.89
C TRP A 102 0.58 -2.06 -20.96
N ARG A 103 1.35 -2.96 -21.59
CA ARG A 103 0.82 -3.89 -22.60
C ARG A 103 -0.18 -4.89 -22.03
N ASP A 104 0.02 -5.32 -20.79
CA ASP A 104 -0.73 -6.38 -20.13
C ASP A 104 -1.83 -5.81 -19.21
N LEU A 105 -1.84 -4.49 -19.01
CA LEU A 105 -2.89 -3.77 -18.29
C LEU A 105 -4.15 -3.69 -19.14
N ASP A 106 -5.27 -4.19 -18.62
CA ASP A 106 -6.56 -4.08 -19.25
C ASP A 106 -7.21 -2.74 -18.89
N GLU A 107 -7.47 -2.54 -17.63
CA GLU A 107 -8.10 -1.33 -17.09
C GLU A 107 -7.72 -1.14 -15.62
N ALA A 108 -7.46 0.09 -15.22
CA ALA A 108 -7.43 0.46 -13.82
C ALA A 108 -8.83 0.91 -13.38
N THR A 109 -9.35 0.34 -12.29
CA THR A 109 -10.65 0.67 -11.73
C THR A 109 -10.52 1.05 -10.25
N PHE A 110 -11.49 1.79 -9.74
CA PHE A 110 -11.60 2.05 -8.31
C PHE A 110 -12.98 1.66 -7.80
N HIS A 111 -13.03 1.13 -6.60
CA HIS A 111 -14.29 0.88 -5.91
C HIS A 111 -14.57 1.98 -4.90
N ASN A 112 -15.77 2.52 -4.99
CA ASN A 112 -16.27 3.59 -4.14
C ASN A 112 -17.33 3.04 -3.18
N SER A 113 -17.22 3.41 -1.91
CA SER A 113 -18.26 3.23 -0.90
C SER A 113 -18.55 4.58 -0.26
N PHE A 114 -19.65 4.70 0.48
CA PHE A 114 -19.99 5.94 1.20
C PHE A 114 -18.83 6.42 2.08
N TRP A 115 -18.22 5.52 2.85
CA TRP A 115 -17.08 5.84 3.71
C TRP A 115 -15.81 6.18 2.91
N SER A 116 -15.58 5.49 1.79
CA SER A 116 -14.45 5.78 0.89
C SER A 116 -14.57 7.19 0.30
N TRP A 117 -15.78 7.62 -0.05
CA TRP A 117 -16.03 8.94 -0.59
C TRP A 117 -15.73 10.05 0.43
N ILE A 118 -16.23 9.93 1.68
CA ILE A 118 -15.97 10.91 2.74
C ILE A 118 -14.48 10.97 3.09
N SER A 119 -13.82 9.83 3.18
CA SER A 119 -12.42 9.72 3.64
C SER A 119 -11.39 9.88 2.53
N ARG A 120 -11.81 9.99 1.27
CA ARG A 120 -10.93 9.97 0.07
C ARG A 120 -10.00 8.77 0.03
N SER A 121 -10.50 7.64 0.50
CA SER A 121 -9.77 6.39 0.62
C SER A 121 -10.46 5.32 -0.22
N TYR A 122 -9.83 4.94 -1.34
CA TYR A 122 -10.44 4.09 -2.35
C TYR A 122 -9.70 2.76 -2.45
N THR A 123 -10.41 1.72 -2.88
CA THR A 123 -9.78 0.48 -3.32
C THR A 123 -9.45 0.62 -4.79
N VAL A 124 -8.17 0.54 -5.11
CA VAL A 124 -7.67 0.57 -6.49
C VAL A 124 -7.46 -0.85 -6.95
N GLN A 125 -7.97 -1.17 -8.13
CA GLN A 125 -7.79 -2.47 -8.78
C GLN A 125 -7.16 -2.26 -10.16
N LEU A 126 -6.03 -2.93 -10.39
CA LEU A 126 -5.35 -3.00 -11.68
C LEU A 126 -5.67 -4.36 -12.29
N LYS A 127 -6.48 -4.36 -13.35
CA LYS A 127 -6.87 -5.58 -14.04
C LYS A 127 -5.81 -6.00 -15.05
N HIS A 128 -5.50 -7.28 -15.06
CA HIS A 128 -4.56 -7.86 -16.01
C HIS A 128 -5.33 -8.53 -17.16
N ARG A 129 -4.97 -8.21 -18.42
CA ARG A 129 -5.68 -8.65 -19.61
C ARG A 129 -5.80 -10.18 -19.75
N PHE A 130 -4.77 -10.92 -19.32
CA PHE A 130 -4.69 -12.36 -19.58
C PHE A 130 -4.94 -13.22 -18.34
N THR A 131 -4.73 -12.71 -17.14
CA THR A 131 -4.69 -13.56 -15.94
C THR A 131 -5.25 -12.82 -14.72
N LYS A 132 -6.35 -13.35 -14.17
CA LYS A 132 -6.92 -12.81 -12.90
C LYS A 132 -5.97 -12.96 -11.70
N ALA A 133 -5.09 -13.95 -11.72
CA ALA A 133 -4.11 -14.17 -10.65
C ALA A 133 -3.06 -13.05 -10.53
N SER A 134 -2.87 -12.26 -11.59
CA SER A 134 -1.93 -11.13 -11.61
C SER A 134 -2.61 -9.78 -11.39
N GLU A 135 -3.90 -9.78 -11.08
CA GLU A 135 -4.62 -8.55 -10.71
C GLU A 135 -4.13 -8.03 -9.37
N ILE A 136 -3.90 -6.74 -9.29
CA ILE A 136 -3.50 -6.06 -8.06
C ILE A 136 -4.70 -5.34 -7.49
N VAL A 137 -5.11 -5.70 -6.29
CA VAL A 137 -6.21 -5.05 -5.55
C VAL A 137 -5.67 -4.50 -4.25
N GLU A 138 -5.63 -3.17 -4.14
CA GLU A 138 -5.13 -2.49 -2.95
C GLU A 138 -6.17 -1.57 -2.35
N ALA A 139 -6.53 -1.86 -1.11
CA ALA A 139 -7.50 -1.08 -0.35
C ALA A 139 -6.85 0.12 0.35
N ASN A 140 -7.68 1.10 0.70
CA ASN A 140 -7.28 2.29 1.45
C ASN A 140 -6.15 3.09 0.80
N MET A 141 -6.21 3.27 -0.52
CA MET A 141 -5.28 4.13 -1.25
C MET A 141 -5.76 5.58 -1.21
N ALA A 142 -4.83 6.51 -0.98
CA ALA A 142 -5.13 7.94 -0.96
C ALA A 142 -5.47 8.42 -2.39
N ASP A 143 -6.54 9.21 -2.51
CA ASP A 143 -6.98 9.81 -3.77
C ASP A 143 -7.07 8.82 -4.96
N GLY A 144 -7.45 7.56 -4.69
CA GLY A 144 -7.46 6.46 -5.68
C GLY A 144 -8.24 6.77 -6.95
N LYS A 145 -9.27 7.64 -6.89
CA LYS A 145 -9.99 8.10 -8.07
C LYS A 145 -9.06 8.83 -9.06
N GLN A 146 -8.28 9.80 -8.56
CA GLN A 146 -7.35 10.57 -9.39
C GLN A 146 -6.23 9.69 -9.93
N VAL A 147 -5.76 8.77 -9.10
CA VAL A 147 -4.74 7.79 -9.47
C VAL A 147 -5.19 6.92 -10.65
N VAL A 148 -6.41 6.38 -10.60
CA VAL A 148 -6.98 5.56 -11.68
C VAL A 148 -7.14 6.36 -12.96
N ILE A 149 -7.59 7.61 -12.89
CA ILE A 149 -7.69 8.50 -14.05
C ILE A 149 -6.31 8.69 -14.69
N THR A 150 -5.28 8.98 -13.89
CA THR A 150 -3.92 9.16 -14.37
C THR A 150 -3.36 7.89 -15.03
N ILE A 151 -3.56 6.72 -14.40
CA ILE A 151 -3.11 5.44 -14.96
C ILE A 151 -3.76 5.16 -16.31
N ASN A 152 -5.08 5.32 -16.41
CA ASN A 152 -5.80 5.08 -17.67
C ASN A 152 -5.40 6.07 -18.77
N GLN A 153 -5.11 7.34 -18.43
CA GLN A 153 -4.59 8.32 -19.37
C GLN A 153 -3.20 7.95 -19.90
N GLN A 154 -2.30 7.52 -19.01
CA GLN A 154 -0.96 7.06 -19.39
C GLN A 154 -1.01 5.80 -20.27
N GLN A 155 -1.88 4.86 -19.93
CA GLN A 155 -2.11 3.67 -20.74
C GLN A 155 -2.57 4.04 -22.15
N GLN A 156 -3.52 4.97 -22.29
CA GLN A 156 -3.98 5.43 -23.61
C GLN A 156 -2.88 6.12 -24.40
N GLN A 157 -2.03 6.91 -23.76
CA GLN A 157 -0.88 7.53 -24.41
C GLN A 157 0.12 6.48 -24.91
N TYR A 158 0.40 5.46 -24.07
CA TYR A 158 1.27 4.36 -24.46
C TYR A 158 0.74 3.60 -25.68
N ILE A 159 -0.57 3.27 -25.71
CA ILE A 159 -1.21 2.58 -26.84
C ILE A 159 -1.10 3.40 -28.12
N ARG A 160 -1.33 4.72 -28.05
CA ARG A 160 -1.21 5.62 -29.22
C ARG A 160 0.21 5.70 -29.76
N GLN A 161 1.21 5.73 -28.87
CA GLN A 161 2.62 5.82 -29.25
C GLN A 161 3.17 4.52 -29.82
N SER A 162 2.72 3.38 -29.26
CA SER A 162 3.19 2.05 -29.68
C SER A 162 2.53 1.55 -30.96
N GLY A 163 1.52 2.26 -31.50
CA GLY A 163 0.83 1.85 -32.74
C GLY A 163 0.09 0.50 -32.63
N VAL A 164 -0.11 0.00 -31.44
CA VAL A 164 -0.85 -1.25 -31.17
C VAL A 164 -2.34 -0.90 -31.19
N ILE A 165 -2.92 -0.87 -32.39
CA ILE A 165 -4.37 -0.93 -32.66
C ILE A 165 -4.65 -2.29 -33.25
#